data_efc4bbd20a1c554c8cc0344644d61346
#
_entry.id   efc4bbd20a1c554c8cc0344644d61346
#
_cell.length_a   1.000
_cell.length_b   1.000
_cell.length_c   1.000
_cell.angle_alpha   90.00
_cell.angle_beta   90.00
_cell.angle_gamma   90.00
#
_symmetry.space_group_name_H-M   'P 1'
#
loop_
_entity.id
_entity.type
_entity.pdbx_description
1 polymer ?
#
loop_
_entity_poly.entity_id
_entity_poly.type
_entity_poly.pdbx_seq_one_letter_code
_entity_poly.pdbx_strand_id
1 'polypeptide(L)'
;MAPTLRIDLSSDTSTKPSEGMRKAMYDAEVGDEQKHEDKTTTTLCERVATLLGKEAAVFLPSGIMSNVVALLTHCAPGDDIICSSDAHIIGSEGGGVAIFGGISITPIDTVLGIYSADELKARLRPSRSRSPHSRLAHIEQTTNKGGGVIWSVDQINDVAKVAKDAGLSVHTDGARLMNAVVASGVSAKEFVASCDSAWTDLSKGLGAPVGSVLTGSKDFIDEAWTWKHRLGGAMRQSGVIAAAGLYALEHNIERLAEDHANAQVLAERIADIPGVKLDPPNVETNLVFFDVSETELSAPEIASRLLEKGIRMGAINERRMRAVTHLDVSKSDVIAASDAIQEILKNHKA
;
A
#
# COMPACT_ATOMS: atom_id res chain seq x y z
N MET A 1 30.68 0.13 15.94
CA MET A 1 29.44 0.92 16.05
C MET A 1 28.62 0.64 14.81
N ALA A 2 27.30 0.50 14.93
CA ALA A 2 26.45 0.42 13.73
C ALA A 2 26.62 1.71 12.92
N PRO A 3 26.71 1.65 11.59
CA PRO A 3 26.82 2.84 10.76
C PRO A 3 25.63 3.76 10.97
N THR A 4 25.88 5.07 11.03
CA THR A 4 24.78 6.05 11.12
C THR A 4 23.99 6.04 9.81
N LEU A 5 22.73 5.64 9.86
CA LEU A 5 21.85 5.65 8.69
C LEU A 5 21.61 7.10 8.25
N ARG A 6 21.89 7.38 6.97
CA ARG A 6 21.72 8.71 6.34
C ARG A 6 20.60 8.72 5.31
N ILE A 7 20.47 7.65 4.54
CA ILE A 7 19.51 7.50 3.45
C ILE A 7 18.75 6.19 3.68
N ASP A 8 17.43 6.26 3.82
CA ASP A 8 16.57 5.07 3.94
C ASP A 8 15.67 4.95 2.72
N LEU A 9 15.98 4.00 1.86
CA LEU A 9 15.20 3.63 0.67
C LEU A 9 14.52 2.27 0.84
N SER A 10 14.40 1.75 2.07
CA SER A 10 13.82 0.42 2.29
C SER A 10 12.30 0.40 2.15
N SER A 11 11.64 1.45 2.58
CA SER A 11 10.17 1.57 2.53
C SER A 11 9.72 3.02 2.77
N ASP A 12 8.61 3.41 2.14
CA ASP A 12 7.89 4.65 2.44
C ASP A 12 7.23 4.65 3.84
N THR A 13 7.20 3.51 4.52
CA THR A 13 6.82 3.41 5.94
C THR A 13 7.87 3.97 6.91
N SER A 14 9.07 4.30 6.42
CA SER A 14 10.12 4.96 7.22
C SER A 14 9.93 6.48 7.34
N THR A 15 8.95 7.05 6.65
CA THR A 15 8.64 8.49 6.70
C THR A 15 8.35 8.97 8.12
N LYS A 16 8.75 10.20 8.38
CA LYS A 16 8.55 10.85 9.69
C LYS A 16 7.60 12.03 9.54
N PRO A 17 6.73 12.27 10.54
CA PRO A 17 5.85 13.42 10.51
C PRO A 17 6.67 14.71 10.54
N SER A 18 6.38 15.60 9.58
CA SER A 18 7.02 16.93 9.48
C SER A 18 6.73 17.79 10.71
N GLU A 19 7.47 18.88 10.87
CA GLU A 19 7.22 19.83 11.96
C GLU A 19 5.80 20.39 11.91
N GLY A 20 5.32 20.78 10.71
CA GLY A 20 3.95 21.25 10.52
C GLY A 20 2.90 20.21 10.87
N MET A 21 3.13 18.95 10.49
CA MET A 21 2.25 17.84 10.84
C MET A 21 2.22 17.62 12.36
N ARG A 22 3.38 17.61 13.02
CA ARG A 22 3.46 17.48 14.49
C ARG A 22 2.77 18.64 15.21
N LYS A 23 2.87 19.86 14.66
CA LYS A 23 2.13 21.01 15.19
C LYS A 23 0.62 20.81 15.04
N ALA A 24 0.14 20.35 13.89
CA ALA A 24 -1.27 20.03 13.70
C ALA A 24 -1.77 18.98 14.70
N MET A 25 -0.97 17.94 14.98
CA MET A 25 -1.27 16.94 16.02
C MET A 25 -1.35 17.56 17.42
N TYR A 26 -0.45 18.48 17.76
CA TYR A 26 -0.43 19.15 19.06
C TYR A 26 -1.65 20.05 19.25
N ASP A 27 -2.07 20.76 18.21
CA ASP A 27 -3.19 21.72 18.25
C ASP A 27 -4.57 21.05 18.03
N ALA A 28 -4.62 19.72 17.83
CA ALA A 28 -5.84 19.01 17.47
C ALA A 28 -6.96 19.17 18.51
N GLU A 29 -8.17 19.52 18.07
CA GLU A 29 -9.38 19.39 18.89
C GLU A 29 -9.73 17.91 19.06
N VAL A 30 -9.88 17.46 20.31
CA VAL A 30 -10.09 16.04 20.62
C VAL A 30 -11.37 15.79 21.41
N GLY A 31 -11.93 14.59 21.25
CA GLY A 31 -13.08 14.10 21.97
C GLY A 31 -13.06 12.56 22.05
N ASP A 32 -14.13 11.93 22.53
CA ASP A 32 -14.20 10.47 22.58
C ASP A 32 -14.68 9.92 21.22
N GLU A 33 -13.77 9.29 20.48
CA GLU A 33 -14.05 8.64 19.19
C GLU A 33 -15.22 7.63 19.28
N GLN A 34 -15.28 6.87 20.38
CA GLN A 34 -16.29 5.85 20.56
C GLN A 34 -17.70 6.41 20.81
N LYS A 35 -17.81 7.69 21.09
CA LYS A 35 -19.07 8.44 21.21
C LYS A 35 -19.32 9.34 20.00
N HIS A 36 -18.44 9.29 19.00
CA HIS A 36 -18.45 10.21 17.84
C HIS A 36 -18.33 11.69 18.24
N GLU A 37 -17.64 11.96 19.36
CA GLU A 37 -17.40 13.32 19.87
C GLU A 37 -16.04 13.90 19.42
N ASP A 38 -15.13 13.07 18.85
CA ASP A 38 -13.84 13.52 18.33
C ASP A 38 -14.02 14.14 16.94
N LYS A 39 -14.12 15.46 16.90
CA LYS A 39 -14.37 16.19 15.65
C LYS A 39 -13.27 16.05 14.62
N THR A 40 -12.01 15.99 15.06
CA THR A 40 -10.85 15.87 14.15
C THR A 40 -10.89 14.51 13.44
N THR A 41 -11.19 13.43 14.16
CA THR A 41 -11.32 12.09 13.58
C THR A 41 -12.55 12.02 12.66
N THR A 42 -13.68 12.60 13.07
CA THR A 42 -14.87 12.67 12.22
C THR A 42 -14.59 13.41 10.92
N THR A 43 -13.95 14.59 10.99
CA THR A 43 -13.58 15.37 9.81
C THR A 43 -12.64 14.59 8.87
N LEU A 44 -11.67 13.85 9.41
CA LEU A 44 -10.79 12.98 8.60
C LEU A 44 -11.62 11.93 7.85
N CYS A 45 -12.51 11.23 8.54
CA CYS A 45 -13.37 10.22 7.94
C CYS A 45 -14.26 10.81 6.83
N GLU A 46 -14.91 11.93 7.07
CA GLU A 46 -15.74 12.64 6.09
C GLU A 46 -14.96 13.08 4.86
N ARG A 47 -13.75 13.63 5.05
CA ARG A 47 -12.88 14.03 3.93
C ARG A 47 -12.45 12.84 3.08
N VAL A 48 -12.08 11.72 3.70
CA VAL A 48 -11.67 10.53 2.93
C VAL A 48 -12.88 9.87 2.27
N ALA A 49 -14.04 9.78 2.92
CA ALA A 49 -15.27 9.30 2.30
C ALA A 49 -15.60 10.12 1.05
N THR A 50 -15.54 11.45 1.15
CA THR A 50 -15.76 12.37 0.01
C THR A 50 -14.71 12.16 -1.09
N LEU A 51 -13.42 12.07 -0.73
CA LEU A 51 -12.29 11.88 -1.65
C LEU A 51 -12.43 10.59 -2.47
N LEU A 52 -12.91 9.51 -1.83
CA LEU A 52 -13.12 8.21 -2.46
C LEU A 52 -14.56 8.04 -3.02
N GLY A 53 -15.43 9.04 -2.84
CA GLY A 53 -16.82 9.00 -3.31
C GLY A 53 -17.65 7.89 -2.67
N LYS A 54 -17.42 7.60 -1.39
CA LYS A 54 -18.15 6.63 -0.58
C LYS A 54 -19.04 7.31 0.45
N GLU A 55 -20.01 6.59 1.01
CA GLU A 55 -21.02 7.15 1.92
C GLU A 55 -20.45 7.43 3.31
N ALA A 56 -19.55 6.57 3.79
CA ALA A 56 -19.02 6.65 5.14
C ALA A 56 -17.58 6.13 5.21
N ALA A 57 -16.92 6.40 6.34
CA ALA A 57 -15.55 5.95 6.59
C ALA A 57 -15.31 5.67 8.08
N VAL A 58 -14.28 4.88 8.35
CA VAL A 58 -13.75 4.63 9.70
C VAL A 58 -12.24 4.76 9.72
N PHE A 59 -11.71 5.50 10.69
CA PHE A 59 -10.27 5.62 10.93
C PHE A 59 -9.76 4.40 11.70
N LEU A 60 -8.67 3.80 11.23
CA LEU A 60 -8.07 2.60 11.78
C LEU A 60 -6.57 2.81 12.06
N PRO A 61 -6.00 2.17 13.10
CA PRO A 61 -4.59 2.35 13.47
C PRO A 61 -3.58 1.95 12.39
N SER A 62 -3.92 1.05 11.47
CA SER A 62 -2.98 0.57 10.44
C SER A 62 -3.68 0.06 9.20
N GLY A 63 -2.97 0.05 8.06
CA GLY A 63 -3.45 -0.55 6.82
C GLY A 63 -3.77 -2.05 6.95
N ILE A 64 -2.95 -2.80 7.72
CA ILE A 64 -3.24 -4.21 8.02
C ILE A 64 -4.60 -4.35 8.72
N MET A 65 -4.92 -3.48 9.69
CA MET A 65 -6.22 -3.51 10.34
C MET A 65 -7.34 -3.12 9.37
N SER A 66 -7.10 -2.20 8.42
CA SER A 66 -8.07 -1.88 7.37
C SER A 66 -8.39 -3.09 6.49
N ASN A 67 -7.38 -3.85 6.07
CA ASN A 67 -7.59 -5.09 5.34
C ASN A 67 -8.38 -6.10 6.19
N VAL A 68 -7.91 -6.41 7.39
CA VAL A 68 -8.58 -7.39 8.26
C VAL A 68 -10.03 -7.00 8.52
N VAL A 69 -10.31 -5.74 8.90
CA VAL A 69 -11.68 -5.25 9.14
C VAL A 69 -12.54 -5.35 7.89
N ALA A 70 -12.03 -4.92 6.73
CA ALA A 70 -12.77 -5.00 5.48
C ALA A 70 -13.12 -6.44 5.10
N LEU A 71 -12.15 -7.35 5.21
CA LEU A 71 -12.34 -8.75 4.86
C LEU A 71 -13.31 -9.47 5.81
N LEU A 72 -13.24 -9.17 7.11
CA LEU A 72 -14.19 -9.68 8.11
C LEU A 72 -15.61 -9.12 7.98
N THR A 73 -15.74 -7.93 7.39
CA THR A 73 -17.05 -7.32 7.12
C THR A 73 -17.69 -7.91 5.87
N HIS A 74 -16.89 -8.25 4.85
CA HIS A 74 -17.40 -8.84 3.60
C HIS A 74 -17.62 -10.35 3.67
N CYS A 75 -16.86 -11.08 4.50
CA CYS A 75 -16.78 -12.52 4.46
C CYS A 75 -17.15 -13.15 5.80
N ALA A 76 -17.70 -14.35 5.76
CA ALA A 76 -17.92 -15.22 6.89
C ALA A 76 -16.89 -16.37 6.93
N PRO A 77 -16.70 -17.05 8.07
CA PRO A 77 -15.84 -18.24 8.15
C PRO A 77 -16.23 -19.29 7.10
N GLY A 78 -15.25 -19.76 6.34
CA GLY A 78 -15.44 -20.70 5.23
C GLY A 78 -15.65 -20.06 3.85
N ASP A 79 -15.80 -18.74 3.80
CA ASP A 79 -15.78 -18.01 2.51
C ASP A 79 -14.36 -17.96 1.90
N ASP A 80 -14.28 -17.53 0.66
CA ASP A 80 -13.07 -17.50 -0.15
C ASP A 80 -12.88 -16.12 -0.80
N ILE A 81 -11.65 -15.62 -0.73
CA ILE A 81 -11.21 -14.37 -1.36
C ILE A 81 -10.36 -14.70 -2.58
N ILE A 82 -10.59 -14.03 -3.69
CA ILE A 82 -9.78 -14.16 -4.90
C ILE A 82 -8.93 -12.90 -5.05
N CYS A 83 -7.61 -13.06 -5.18
CA CYS A 83 -6.66 -11.95 -5.30
C CYS A 83 -5.40 -12.38 -6.07
N SER A 84 -4.52 -11.42 -6.40
CA SER A 84 -3.17 -11.75 -6.89
C SER A 84 -2.40 -12.58 -5.86
N SER A 85 -1.59 -13.55 -6.31
CA SER A 85 -0.65 -14.31 -5.46
C SER A 85 0.35 -13.40 -4.72
N ASP A 86 0.58 -12.20 -5.23
CA ASP A 86 1.47 -11.19 -4.66
C ASP A 86 0.81 -10.23 -3.66
N ALA A 87 -0.53 -10.34 -3.48
CA ALA A 87 -1.27 -9.46 -2.59
C ALA A 87 -0.73 -9.48 -1.16
N HIS A 88 -0.72 -8.30 -0.52
CA HIS A 88 -0.18 -8.10 0.82
C HIS A 88 -0.83 -9.00 1.87
N ILE A 89 -2.14 -9.24 1.73
CA ILE A 89 -2.94 -10.09 2.64
C ILE A 89 -2.49 -11.56 2.68
N ILE A 90 -1.78 -12.04 1.65
CA ILE A 90 -1.29 -13.43 1.61
C ILE A 90 -0.03 -13.61 2.45
N GLY A 91 0.95 -12.75 2.27
CA GLY A 91 2.30 -13.01 2.76
C GLY A 91 2.89 -11.98 3.72
N SER A 92 2.16 -10.90 4.06
CA SER A 92 2.73 -9.76 4.80
C SER A 92 1.89 -9.30 5.98
N GLU A 93 0.83 -10.02 6.36
CA GLU A 93 -0.10 -9.66 7.44
C GLU A 93 -0.23 -10.75 8.53
N GLY A 94 0.78 -11.60 8.66
CA GLY A 94 0.84 -12.61 9.73
C GLY A 94 -0.29 -13.64 9.70
N GLY A 95 -0.97 -13.83 8.55
CA GLY A 95 -2.09 -14.75 8.43
C GLY A 95 -3.38 -14.23 9.08
N GLY A 96 -3.51 -12.91 9.31
CA GLY A 96 -4.64 -12.31 10.02
C GLY A 96 -6.00 -12.71 9.48
N VAL A 97 -6.16 -12.78 8.16
CA VAL A 97 -7.41 -13.20 7.50
C VAL A 97 -7.82 -14.62 7.90
N ALA A 98 -6.87 -15.54 7.96
CA ALA A 98 -7.13 -16.92 8.36
C ALA A 98 -7.42 -17.03 9.86
N ILE A 99 -6.62 -16.34 10.70
CA ILE A 99 -6.74 -16.42 12.16
C ILE A 99 -8.06 -15.80 12.66
N PHE A 100 -8.39 -14.60 12.18
CA PHE A 100 -9.57 -13.87 12.68
C PHE A 100 -10.85 -14.22 11.92
N GLY A 101 -10.74 -14.53 10.62
CA GLY A 101 -11.89 -14.73 9.75
C GLY A 101 -12.20 -16.18 9.41
N GLY A 102 -11.24 -17.10 9.53
CA GLY A 102 -11.40 -18.45 9.01
C GLY A 102 -11.67 -18.47 7.50
N ILE A 103 -11.16 -17.49 6.79
CA ILE A 103 -11.40 -17.23 5.36
C ILE A 103 -10.27 -17.86 4.56
N SER A 104 -10.61 -18.56 3.47
CA SER A 104 -9.64 -19.07 2.51
C SER A 104 -9.27 -18.01 1.46
N ILE A 105 -8.12 -18.20 0.83
CA ILE A 105 -7.67 -17.34 -0.27
C ILE A 105 -7.38 -18.21 -1.48
N THR A 106 -7.94 -17.85 -2.63
CA THR A 106 -7.63 -18.42 -3.94
C THR A 106 -6.73 -17.44 -4.70
N PRO A 107 -5.42 -17.71 -4.81
CA PRO A 107 -4.52 -16.82 -5.50
C PRO A 107 -4.62 -16.96 -7.02
N ILE A 108 -4.41 -15.84 -7.72
CA ILE A 108 -4.16 -15.78 -9.16
C ILE A 108 -2.68 -15.48 -9.35
N ASP A 109 -1.96 -16.33 -10.06
CA ASP A 109 -0.57 -16.10 -10.40
C ASP A 109 -0.47 -14.94 -11.41
N THR A 110 0.24 -13.90 -11.05
CA THR A 110 0.37 -12.68 -11.87
C THR A 110 1.83 -12.27 -11.99
N VAL A 111 2.17 -11.54 -13.04
CA VAL A 111 3.53 -11.02 -13.24
C VAL A 111 3.72 -9.69 -12.50
N LEU A 112 2.70 -8.81 -12.53
CA LEU A 112 2.77 -7.44 -11.98
C LEU A 112 1.74 -7.20 -10.87
N GLY A 113 1.14 -8.25 -10.32
CA GLY A 113 0.11 -8.11 -9.30
C GLY A 113 -1.28 -7.75 -9.87
N ILE A 114 -1.41 -7.64 -11.20
CA ILE A 114 -2.65 -7.33 -11.90
C ILE A 114 -3.18 -8.60 -12.56
N TYR A 115 -4.46 -8.89 -12.38
CA TYR A 115 -5.17 -10.00 -13.03
C TYR A 115 -6.34 -9.48 -13.87
N SER A 116 -6.69 -10.23 -14.90
CA SER A 116 -7.79 -9.93 -15.80
C SER A 116 -9.14 -10.44 -15.27
N ALA A 117 -10.22 -9.92 -15.85
CA ALA A 117 -11.59 -10.42 -15.61
C ALA A 117 -11.74 -11.91 -15.94
N ASP A 118 -11.09 -12.40 -16.99
CA ASP A 118 -11.11 -13.83 -17.38
C ASP A 118 -10.37 -14.71 -16.37
N GLU A 119 -9.23 -14.23 -15.84
CA GLU A 119 -8.49 -14.93 -14.78
C GLU A 119 -9.31 -14.98 -13.48
N LEU A 120 -9.99 -13.89 -13.09
CA LEU A 120 -10.94 -13.92 -11.97
C LEU A 120 -12.03 -14.95 -12.21
N LYS A 121 -12.67 -14.91 -13.39
CA LYS A 121 -13.74 -15.85 -13.76
C LYS A 121 -13.30 -17.31 -13.70
N ALA A 122 -12.08 -17.62 -14.11
CA ALA A 122 -11.52 -18.97 -14.08
C ALA A 122 -11.26 -19.47 -12.63
N ARG A 123 -11.16 -18.57 -11.66
CA ARG A 123 -10.95 -18.90 -10.22
C ARG A 123 -12.24 -18.93 -9.41
N LEU A 124 -13.38 -18.54 -9.98
CA LEU A 124 -14.66 -18.64 -9.29
C LEU A 124 -14.97 -20.09 -8.93
N ARG A 125 -15.30 -20.33 -7.68
CA ARG A 125 -15.64 -21.66 -7.21
C ARG A 125 -17.10 -21.97 -7.52
N PRO A 126 -17.40 -23.22 -7.94
CA PRO A 126 -18.78 -23.62 -8.17
C PRO A 126 -19.56 -23.62 -6.85
N SER A 127 -20.81 -23.15 -6.89
CA SER A 127 -21.71 -23.19 -5.73
C SER A 127 -22.09 -24.65 -5.42
N ARG A 128 -21.31 -25.29 -4.54
CA ARG A 128 -21.49 -26.68 -4.09
C ARG A 128 -21.21 -26.76 -2.59
N SER A 129 -21.88 -27.66 -1.90
CA SER A 129 -21.70 -27.89 -0.45
C SER A 129 -20.26 -28.28 -0.02
N ARG A 130 -19.41 -28.68 -0.94
CA ARG A 130 -18.01 -29.08 -0.69
C ARG A 130 -16.97 -28.02 -1.08
N SER A 131 -17.40 -26.88 -1.61
CA SER A 131 -16.50 -25.80 -2.02
C SER A 131 -16.65 -24.60 -1.09
N PRO A 132 -15.56 -23.93 -0.70
CA PRO A 132 -15.65 -22.59 -0.13
C PRO A 132 -16.45 -21.67 -1.06
N HIS A 133 -17.16 -20.72 -0.52
CA HIS A 133 -17.99 -19.82 -1.30
C HIS A 133 -17.14 -18.60 -1.70
N SER A 134 -16.90 -18.40 -3.01
CA SER A 134 -16.23 -17.18 -3.49
C SER A 134 -17.07 -15.96 -3.11
N ARG A 135 -16.52 -15.06 -2.30
CA ARG A 135 -17.24 -13.93 -1.71
C ARG A 135 -16.67 -12.58 -2.10
N LEU A 136 -15.37 -12.49 -2.33
CA LEU A 136 -14.67 -11.23 -2.52
C LEU A 136 -13.62 -11.29 -3.61
N ALA A 137 -13.58 -10.30 -4.49
CA ALA A 137 -12.43 -9.98 -5.34
C ALA A 137 -11.63 -8.85 -4.67
N HIS A 138 -10.32 -9.07 -4.46
CA HIS A 138 -9.43 -8.12 -3.81
C HIS A 138 -8.42 -7.56 -4.80
N ILE A 139 -8.32 -6.24 -4.85
CA ILE A 139 -7.43 -5.46 -5.72
C ILE A 139 -6.45 -4.68 -4.84
N GLU A 140 -5.18 -4.61 -5.21
CA GLU A 140 -4.15 -3.83 -4.51
C GLU A 140 -3.67 -2.66 -5.39
N GLN A 141 -3.89 -1.42 -4.96
CA GLN A 141 -3.54 -0.20 -5.70
C GLN A 141 -2.54 0.65 -4.88
N THR A 142 -1.31 0.90 -5.34
CA THR A 142 -0.64 0.21 -6.46
C THR A 142 -0.11 -1.16 -6.03
N THR A 143 0.24 -2.02 -6.99
CA THR A 143 0.75 -3.36 -6.67
C THR A 143 2.12 -3.24 -5.98
N ASN A 144 2.28 -3.83 -4.79
CA ASN A 144 3.53 -3.72 -4.03
C ASN A 144 4.65 -4.57 -4.64
N LYS A 145 4.48 -5.89 -4.70
CA LYS A 145 5.49 -6.80 -5.26
C LYS A 145 5.57 -6.72 -6.78
N GLY A 146 4.53 -6.23 -7.43
CA GLY A 146 4.48 -5.97 -8.87
C GLY A 146 5.28 -4.72 -9.31
N GLY A 147 5.87 -3.98 -8.37
CA GLY A 147 6.73 -2.84 -8.72
C GLY A 147 6.05 -1.48 -8.71
N GLY A 148 4.95 -1.32 -8.02
CA GLY A 148 4.21 -0.05 -7.95
C GLY A 148 3.36 0.23 -9.19
N VAL A 149 3.04 -0.81 -9.96
CA VAL A 149 2.22 -0.72 -11.17
C VAL A 149 0.79 -0.33 -10.82
N ILE A 150 0.20 0.50 -11.67
CA ILE A 150 -1.13 1.06 -11.50
C ILE A 150 -2.15 0.19 -12.23
N TRP A 151 -3.17 -0.30 -11.52
CA TRP A 151 -4.38 -0.80 -12.17
C TRP A 151 -5.08 0.34 -12.88
N SER A 152 -5.40 0.19 -14.17
CA SER A 152 -6.24 1.16 -14.85
C SER A 152 -7.70 1.07 -14.38
N VAL A 153 -8.45 2.15 -14.54
CA VAL A 153 -9.90 2.16 -14.22
C VAL A 153 -10.65 1.11 -15.01
N ASP A 154 -10.30 0.92 -16.29
CA ASP A 154 -10.92 -0.08 -17.15
C ASP A 154 -10.68 -1.51 -16.64
N GLN A 155 -9.43 -1.85 -16.25
CA GLN A 155 -9.12 -3.15 -15.66
C GLN A 155 -9.91 -3.40 -14.36
N ILE A 156 -9.98 -2.39 -13.48
CA ILE A 156 -10.78 -2.48 -12.25
C ILE A 156 -12.26 -2.69 -12.57
N ASN A 157 -12.81 -1.95 -13.52
CA ASN A 157 -14.22 -2.07 -13.93
C ASN A 157 -14.55 -3.43 -14.53
N ASP A 158 -13.65 -3.98 -15.36
CA ASP A 158 -13.84 -5.30 -15.98
C ASP A 158 -13.86 -6.40 -14.91
N VAL A 159 -12.91 -6.36 -13.98
CA VAL A 159 -12.85 -7.28 -12.83
C VAL A 159 -14.08 -7.12 -11.95
N ALA A 160 -14.46 -5.88 -11.61
CA ALA A 160 -15.62 -5.60 -10.77
C ALA A 160 -16.92 -6.09 -11.40
N LYS A 161 -17.06 -5.94 -12.73
CA LYS A 161 -18.22 -6.44 -13.44
C LYS A 161 -18.35 -7.97 -13.28
N VAL A 162 -17.30 -8.72 -13.55
CA VAL A 162 -17.32 -10.20 -13.41
C VAL A 162 -17.56 -10.61 -11.96
N ALA A 163 -16.94 -9.92 -10.99
CA ALA A 163 -17.15 -10.19 -9.57
C ALA A 163 -18.63 -10.01 -9.18
N LYS A 164 -19.24 -8.87 -9.54
CA LYS A 164 -20.64 -8.55 -9.23
C LYS A 164 -21.62 -9.47 -9.94
N ASP A 165 -21.38 -9.81 -11.20
CA ASP A 165 -22.19 -10.77 -11.96
C ASP A 165 -22.17 -12.17 -11.30
N ALA A 166 -21.11 -12.50 -10.56
CA ALA A 166 -20.97 -13.73 -9.79
C ALA A 166 -21.40 -13.60 -8.31
N GLY A 167 -21.89 -12.44 -7.88
CA GLY A 167 -22.35 -12.18 -6.51
C GLY A 167 -21.22 -11.94 -5.49
N LEU A 168 -20.02 -11.58 -5.96
CA LEU A 168 -18.90 -11.20 -5.12
C LEU A 168 -18.91 -9.70 -4.86
N SER A 169 -18.45 -9.29 -3.67
CA SER A 169 -18.03 -7.92 -3.41
C SER A 169 -16.65 -7.65 -4.00
N VAL A 170 -16.31 -6.37 -4.18
CA VAL A 170 -15.00 -5.90 -4.63
C VAL A 170 -14.40 -4.97 -3.59
N HIS A 171 -13.20 -5.28 -3.12
CA HIS A 171 -12.46 -4.47 -2.16
C HIS A 171 -11.13 -4.02 -2.74
N THR A 172 -10.79 -2.73 -2.52
CA THR A 172 -9.49 -2.18 -2.92
C THR A 172 -8.62 -1.88 -1.70
N ASP A 173 -7.50 -2.59 -1.61
CA ASP A 173 -6.36 -2.20 -0.80
C ASP A 173 -5.72 -0.97 -1.44
N GLY A 174 -5.93 0.18 -0.84
CA GLY A 174 -5.44 1.47 -1.32
C GLY A 174 -4.15 1.92 -0.65
N ALA A 175 -3.27 0.99 -0.30
CA ALA A 175 -2.00 1.27 0.39
C ALA A 175 -1.16 2.36 -0.28
N ARG A 176 -1.28 2.51 -1.61
CA ARG A 176 -0.65 3.57 -2.40
C ARG A 176 -1.61 4.16 -3.46
N LEU A 177 -2.89 4.21 -3.14
CA LEU A 177 -3.92 4.77 -4.03
C LEU A 177 -3.58 6.21 -4.43
N MET A 178 -3.08 7.04 -3.50
CA MET A 178 -2.73 8.43 -3.82
C MET A 178 -1.51 8.53 -4.75
N ASN A 179 -0.60 7.56 -4.73
CA ASN A 179 0.47 7.46 -5.74
C ASN A 179 -0.12 7.20 -7.14
N ALA A 180 -1.10 6.29 -7.26
CA ALA A 180 -1.80 6.05 -8.52
C ALA A 180 -2.52 7.31 -9.02
N VAL A 181 -3.21 8.03 -8.13
CA VAL A 181 -3.90 9.29 -8.43
C VAL A 181 -2.93 10.31 -9.03
N VAL A 182 -1.82 10.57 -8.35
CA VAL A 182 -0.85 11.61 -8.78
C VAL A 182 -0.12 11.20 -10.05
N ALA A 183 0.23 9.93 -10.22
CA ALA A 183 0.95 9.47 -11.40
C ALA A 183 0.07 9.45 -12.66
N SER A 184 -1.20 9.08 -12.54
CA SER A 184 -2.11 8.94 -13.68
C SER A 184 -2.96 10.18 -13.98
N GLY A 185 -3.15 11.07 -12.99
CA GLY A 185 -4.12 12.17 -13.06
C GLY A 185 -5.59 11.73 -12.91
N VAL A 186 -5.85 10.43 -12.68
CA VAL A 186 -7.18 9.90 -12.43
C VAL A 186 -7.56 10.10 -10.96
N SER A 187 -8.78 10.53 -10.67
CA SER A 187 -9.20 10.78 -9.29
C SER A 187 -9.33 9.49 -8.47
N ALA A 188 -9.11 9.58 -7.15
CA ALA A 188 -9.31 8.45 -6.24
C ALA A 188 -10.74 7.88 -6.34
N LYS A 189 -11.73 8.75 -6.48
CA LYS A 189 -13.14 8.39 -6.68
C LYS A 189 -13.35 7.51 -7.91
N GLU A 190 -12.71 7.84 -9.03
CA GLU A 190 -12.82 7.05 -10.28
C GLU A 190 -12.19 5.67 -10.12
N PHE A 191 -11.02 5.58 -9.49
CA PHE A 191 -10.38 4.29 -9.24
C PHE A 191 -11.25 3.32 -8.44
N VAL A 192 -11.99 3.80 -7.45
CA VAL A 192 -12.77 2.94 -6.56
C VAL A 192 -14.28 2.99 -6.82
N ALA A 193 -14.73 3.61 -7.93
CA ALA A 193 -16.15 3.78 -8.22
C ALA A 193 -16.91 2.46 -8.30
N SER A 194 -16.33 1.44 -8.91
CA SER A 194 -16.93 0.11 -9.07
C SER A 194 -16.70 -0.82 -7.87
N CYS A 195 -15.90 -0.41 -6.86
CA CYS A 195 -15.61 -1.20 -5.68
C CYS A 195 -16.62 -0.95 -4.56
N ASP A 196 -16.94 -1.97 -3.77
CA ASP A 196 -17.90 -1.86 -2.65
C ASP A 196 -17.25 -1.20 -1.44
N SER A 197 -15.95 -1.45 -1.23
CA SER A 197 -15.15 -0.79 -0.21
C SER A 197 -13.73 -0.53 -0.69
N ALA A 198 -13.08 0.45 -0.09
CA ALA A 198 -11.67 0.77 -0.32
C ALA A 198 -11.08 1.45 0.91
N TRP A 199 -9.78 1.39 1.08
CA TRP A 199 -9.10 2.18 2.09
C TRP A 199 -7.90 2.94 1.51
N THR A 200 -7.43 3.95 2.23
CA THR A 200 -6.19 4.66 1.89
C THR A 200 -5.26 4.71 3.10
N ASP A 201 -3.96 4.53 2.84
CA ASP A 201 -2.92 4.64 3.86
C ASP A 201 -2.55 6.11 4.09
N LEU A 202 -2.33 6.45 5.35
CA LEU A 202 -1.84 7.75 5.75
C LEU A 202 -0.36 7.70 6.15
N SER A 203 0.16 6.50 6.47
CA SER A 203 1.46 6.30 7.14
C SER A 203 2.58 5.83 6.20
N LYS A 204 2.43 6.03 4.89
CA LYS A 204 3.45 5.79 3.87
C LYS A 204 3.89 7.09 3.21
N GLY A 205 3.76 7.23 1.90
CA GLY A 205 4.12 8.44 1.16
C GLY A 205 3.45 9.72 1.67
N LEU A 206 2.29 9.61 2.30
CA LEU A 206 1.59 10.74 2.92
C LEU A 206 2.22 11.20 4.26
N GLY A 207 3.09 10.40 4.87
CA GLY A 207 3.96 10.81 5.98
C GLY A 207 3.30 10.94 7.35
N ALA A 208 2.04 10.53 7.53
CA ALA A 208 1.46 10.46 8.87
C ALA A 208 2.12 9.34 9.69
N PRO A 209 2.25 9.50 11.02
CA PRO A 209 2.95 8.52 11.86
C PRO A 209 2.20 7.20 12.00
N VAL A 210 0.88 7.20 11.78
CA VAL A 210 0.01 6.05 12.00
C VAL A 210 -1.32 6.25 11.29
N GLY A 211 -1.92 5.15 10.84
CA GLY A 211 -3.32 5.10 10.48
C GLY A 211 -3.64 4.96 8.99
N SER A 212 -4.84 4.53 8.78
CA SER A 212 -5.50 4.36 7.48
C SER A 212 -6.99 4.63 7.63
N VAL A 213 -7.68 4.90 6.53
CA VAL A 213 -9.12 5.19 6.54
C VAL A 213 -9.83 4.23 5.58
N LEU A 214 -10.69 3.37 6.13
CA LEU A 214 -11.53 2.44 5.39
C LEU A 214 -12.86 3.11 5.05
N THR A 215 -13.33 2.94 3.81
CA THR A 215 -14.55 3.56 3.27
C THR A 215 -15.47 2.53 2.63
N GLY A 216 -16.76 2.82 2.64
CA GLY A 216 -17.78 1.97 2.02
C GLY A 216 -19.18 2.59 2.14
N SER A 217 -20.22 1.75 2.02
CA SER A 217 -21.57 2.13 2.38
C SER A 217 -21.70 2.39 3.88
N LYS A 218 -22.75 3.07 4.31
CA LYS A 218 -23.00 3.31 5.74
C LYS A 218 -23.13 1.99 6.50
N ASP A 219 -23.90 1.04 6.00
CA ASP A 219 -24.10 -0.26 6.65
C ASP A 219 -22.78 -1.04 6.78
N PHE A 220 -21.94 -1.00 5.73
CA PHE A 220 -20.61 -1.61 5.76
C PHE A 220 -19.73 -0.99 6.87
N ILE A 221 -19.74 0.33 7.01
CA ILE A 221 -18.92 1.03 8.01
C ILE A 221 -19.47 0.81 9.42
N ASP A 222 -20.78 0.72 9.61
CA ASP A 222 -21.38 0.40 10.90
C ASP A 222 -20.95 -1.01 11.38
N GLU A 223 -20.88 -2.01 10.48
CA GLU A 223 -20.32 -3.33 10.81
C GLU A 223 -18.79 -3.30 10.99
N ALA A 224 -18.09 -2.53 10.18
CA ALA A 224 -16.64 -2.33 10.32
C ALA A 224 -16.26 -1.74 11.69
N TRP A 225 -17.09 -0.86 12.27
CA TRP A 225 -16.94 -0.37 13.63
C TRP A 225 -17.03 -1.50 14.66
N THR A 226 -17.91 -2.47 14.48
CA THR A 226 -18.03 -3.65 15.35
C THR A 226 -16.72 -4.46 15.32
N TRP A 227 -16.15 -4.69 14.13
CA TRP A 227 -14.87 -5.37 14.00
C TRP A 227 -13.70 -4.55 14.55
N LYS A 228 -13.70 -3.22 14.37
CA LYS A 228 -12.71 -2.33 14.99
C LYS A 228 -12.69 -2.50 16.51
N HIS A 229 -13.86 -2.59 17.15
CA HIS A 229 -13.96 -2.86 18.59
C HIS A 229 -13.41 -4.25 18.96
N ARG A 230 -13.86 -5.30 18.26
CA ARG A 230 -13.45 -6.69 18.52
C ARG A 230 -11.94 -6.90 18.42
N LEU A 231 -11.30 -6.22 17.50
CA LEU A 231 -9.84 -6.27 17.26
C LEU A 231 -9.04 -5.32 18.16
N GLY A 232 -9.69 -4.58 19.05
CA GLY A 232 -9.03 -3.64 19.96
C GLY A 232 -8.55 -2.35 19.29
N GLY A 233 -9.05 -2.03 18.09
CA GLY A 233 -8.67 -0.84 17.32
C GLY A 233 -9.46 0.43 17.66
N ALA A 234 -10.51 0.33 18.47
CA ALA A 234 -11.28 1.48 18.94
C ALA A 234 -10.46 2.29 19.94
N MET A 235 -10.27 3.57 19.64
CA MET A 235 -9.45 4.50 20.44
C MET A 235 -10.32 5.42 21.29
N ARG A 236 -9.72 6.41 21.90
CA ARG A 236 -10.40 7.48 22.67
C ARG A 236 -10.20 8.82 21.96
N GLN A 237 -9.19 9.58 22.32
CA GLN A 237 -8.88 10.90 21.75
C GLN A 237 -8.02 10.74 20.50
N SER A 238 -8.54 10.05 19.50
CA SER A 238 -7.85 9.73 18.26
C SER A 238 -7.55 10.95 17.39
N GLY A 239 -8.20 12.08 17.66
CA GLY A 239 -7.97 13.34 16.97
C GLY A 239 -6.51 13.78 16.96
N VAL A 240 -5.74 13.47 18.01
CA VAL A 240 -4.30 13.75 18.04
C VAL A 240 -3.57 13.14 16.84
N ILE A 241 -3.90 11.91 16.46
CA ILE A 241 -3.28 11.22 15.32
C ILE A 241 -4.04 11.44 14.02
N ALA A 242 -5.36 11.61 14.07
CA ALA A 242 -6.19 11.93 12.91
C ALA A 242 -5.82 13.30 12.28
N ALA A 243 -5.38 14.26 13.09
CA ALA A 243 -4.89 15.55 12.62
C ALA A 243 -3.68 15.41 11.67
N ALA A 244 -2.82 14.41 11.90
CA ALA A 244 -1.73 14.11 10.97
C ALA A 244 -2.29 13.65 9.62
N GLY A 245 -3.35 12.86 9.62
CA GLY A 245 -4.05 12.44 8.40
C GLY A 245 -4.66 13.62 7.64
N LEU A 246 -5.32 14.54 8.33
CA LEU A 246 -5.85 15.78 7.72
C LEU A 246 -4.73 16.62 7.10
N TYR A 247 -3.63 16.83 7.84
CA TYR A 247 -2.45 17.52 7.32
C TYR A 247 -1.88 16.82 6.07
N ALA A 248 -1.79 15.49 6.11
CA ALA A 248 -1.28 14.70 5.01
C ALA A 248 -2.13 14.86 3.74
N LEU A 249 -3.46 14.82 3.87
CA LEU A 249 -4.38 15.01 2.75
C LEU A 249 -4.32 16.43 2.15
N GLU A 250 -3.99 17.41 2.96
CA GLU A 250 -3.93 18.82 2.53
C GLU A 250 -2.59 19.19 1.89
N HIS A 251 -1.48 18.60 2.38
CA HIS A 251 -0.14 19.06 2.01
C HIS A 251 0.71 18.03 1.29
N ASN A 252 0.41 16.72 1.40
CA ASN A 252 1.33 15.69 0.96
C ASN A 252 0.86 14.87 -0.25
N ILE A 253 -0.38 15.03 -0.74
CA ILE A 253 -0.84 14.29 -1.93
C ILE A 253 -0.07 14.76 -3.16
N GLU A 254 -0.13 16.04 -3.51
CA GLU A 254 0.49 16.56 -4.72
C GLU A 254 2.02 16.38 -4.74
N ARG A 255 2.67 16.47 -3.57
CA ARG A 255 4.11 16.27 -3.47
C ARG A 255 4.57 14.83 -3.76
N LEU A 256 3.68 13.82 -3.80
CA LEU A 256 4.03 12.48 -4.26
C LEU A 256 4.65 12.47 -5.67
N ALA A 257 4.38 13.50 -6.47
CA ALA A 257 5.05 13.71 -7.75
C ALA A 257 6.57 13.83 -7.63
N GLU A 258 7.09 14.39 -6.51
CA GLU A 258 8.52 14.46 -6.23
C GLU A 258 9.11 13.08 -5.96
N ASP A 259 8.36 12.22 -5.24
CA ASP A 259 8.77 10.85 -4.97
C ASP A 259 8.86 10.05 -6.28
N HIS A 260 7.88 10.23 -7.19
CA HIS A 260 7.90 9.62 -8.51
C HIS A 260 9.06 10.12 -9.35
N ALA A 261 9.33 11.44 -9.38
CA ALA A 261 10.46 11.99 -10.08
C ALA A 261 11.81 11.45 -9.55
N ASN A 262 11.95 11.33 -8.23
CA ASN A 262 13.12 10.74 -7.59
C ASN A 262 13.27 9.25 -7.95
N ALA A 263 12.16 8.49 -8.02
CA ALA A 263 12.16 7.10 -8.46
C ALA A 263 12.63 6.96 -9.91
N GLN A 264 12.18 7.84 -10.80
CA GLN A 264 12.63 7.86 -12.20
C GLN A 264 14.14 8.13 -12.30
N VAL A 265 14.65 9.15 -11.60
CA VAL A 265 16.10 9.45 -11.57
C VAL A 265 16.89 8.24 -11.06
N LEU A 266 16.42 7.57 -10.01
CA LEU A 266 17.05 6.36 -9.48
C LEU A 266 17.05 5.23 -10.50
N ALA A 267 15.91 4.98 -11.14
CA ALA A 267 15.73 3.93 -12.14
C ALA A 267 16.66 4.12 -13.35
N GLU A 268 16.69 5.32 -13.93
CA GLU A 268 17.57 5.67 -15.06
C GLU A 268 19.04 5.37 -14.71
N ARG A 269 19.49 5.83 -13.55
CA ARG A 269 20.88 5.65 -13.12
C ARG A 269 21.23 4.18 -12.80
N ILE A 270 20.28 3.42 -12.27
CA ILE A 270 20.45 1.97 -12.00
C ILE A 270 20.50 1.20 -13.33
N ALA A 271 19.66 1.54 -14.31
CA ALA A 271 19.65 0.89 -15.61
C ALA A 271 20.98 1.05 -16.39
N ASP A 272 21.75 2.11 -16.13
CA ASP A 272 23.08 2.34 -16.70
C ASP A 272 24.19 1.48 -16.04
N ILE A 273 23.90 0.75 -14.96
CA ILE A 273 24.89 -0.08 -14.26
C ILE A 273 25.00 -1.44 -14.96
N PRO A 274 26.22 -1.82 -15.45
CA PRO A 274 26.39 -3.11 -16.12
C PRO A 274 26.02 -4.30 -15.23
N GLY A 275 25.14 -5.19 -15.74
CA GLY A 275 24.68 -6.39 -15.04
C GLY A 275 23.46 -6.14 -14.14
N VAL A 276 22.91 -4.93 -14.11
CA VAL A 276 21.67 -4.61 -13.40
C VAL A 276 20.54 -4.35 -14.39
N LYS A 277 19.35 -4.85 -14.09
CA LYS A 277 18.16 -4.68 -14.94
C LYS A 277 16.97 -4.25 -14.08
N LEU A 278 16.22 -3.26 -14.54
CA LEU A 278 14.94 -2.91 -13.89
C LEU A 278 13.93 -4.05 -14.05
N ASP A 279 13.16 -4.33 -13.00
CA ASP A 279 12.15 -5.39 -12.96
C ASP A 279 10.94 -5.00 -12.07
N PRO A 280 9.87 -4.40 -12.64
CA PRO A 280 9.57 -4.22 -14.06
C PRO A 280 10.46 -3.16 -14.76
N PRO A 281 10.53 -3.20 -16.09
CA PRO A 281 11.37 -2.27 -16.85
C PRO A 281 10.91 -0.81 -16.77
N ASN A 282 9.63 -0.58 -16.46
CA ASN A 282 9.06 0.74 -16.31
C ASN A 282 8.73 0.98 -14.82
N VAL A 283 9.10 2.15 -14.32
CA VAL A 283 8.76 2.62 -12.97
C VAL A 283 7.60 3.62 -13.09
N GLU A 284 6.44 3.27 -12.55
CA GLU A 284 5.23 4.09 -12.68
C GLU A 284 5.03 5.04 -11.49
N THR A 285 5.51 4.64 -10.32
CA THR A 285 5.33 5.39 -9.07
C THR A 285 6.62 5.49 -8.27
N ASN A 286 6.58 5.30 -6.97
CA ASN A 286 7.71 5.47 -6.05
C ASN A 286 8.50 4.17 -5.75
N LEU A 287 8.19 3.06 -6.42
CA LEU A 287 8.85 1.77 -6.20
C LEU A 287 9.79 1.44 -7.36
N VAL A 288 11.06 1.24 -7.05
CA VAL A 288 12.09 0.84 -8.01
C VAL A 288 12.60 -0.54 -7.64
N PHE A 289 12.29 -1.52 -8.49
CA PHE A 289 12.82 -2.86 -8.37
C PHE A 289 13.86 -3.12 -9.46
N PHE A 290 14.87 -3.89 -9.12
CA PHE A 290 15.90 -4.26 -10.08
C PHE A 290 16.52 -5.62 -9.75
N ASP A 291 16.86 -6.34 -10.81
CA ASP A 291 17.52 -7.63 -10.78
C ASP A 291 19.04 -7.45 -10.89
N VAL A 292 19.78 -8.20 -10.09
CA VAL A 292 21.25 -8.21 -10.02
C VAL A 292 21.83 -9.57 -10.40
N SER A 293 21.07 -10.43 -11.08
CA SER A 293 21.46 -11.81 -11.42
C SER A 293 22.72 -11.88 -12.30
N GLU A 294 22.99 -10.84 -13.09
CA GLU A 294 24.17 -10.76 -13.97
C GLU A 294 25.36 -10.10 -13.26
N THR A 295 25.24 -9.79 -11.97
CA THR A 295 26.35 -9.31 -11.14
C THR A 295 26.97 -10.46 -10.34
N GLU A 296 28.19 -10.27 -9.83
CA GLU A 296 28.88 -11.26 -9.00
C GLU A 296 28.37 -11.29 -7.56
N LEU A 297 27.72 -10.20 -7.10
CA LEU A 297 27.16 -10.05 -5.77
C LEU A 297 25.68 -10.40 -5.74
N SER A 298 25.24 -11.04 -4.66
CA SER A 298 23.80 -11.21 -4.36
C SER A 298 23.17 -9.90 -3.86
N ALA A 299 21.84 -9.78 -3.97
CA ALA A 299 21.12 -8.63 -3.45
C ALA A 299 21.31 -8.41 -1.93
N PRO A 300 21.33 -9.44 -1.07
CA PRO A 300 21.68 -9.28 0.35
C PRO A 300 23.10 -8.72 0.59
N GLU A 301 24.09 -9.14 -0.20
CA GLU A 301 25.47 -8.62 -0.09
C GLU A 301 25.54 -7.16 -0.49
N ILE A 302 24.86 -6.76 -1.58
CA ILE A 302 24.78 -5.36 -2.01
C ILE A 302 24.09 -4.53 -0.92
N ALA A 303 22.95 -5.00 -0.38
CA ALA A 303 22.23 -4.32 0.69
C ALA A 303 23.08 -4.14 1.96
N SER A 304 23.87 -5.15 2.33
CA SER A 304 24.79 -5.08 3.47
C SER A 304 25.88 -4.03 3.26
N ARG A 305 26.52 -4.01 2.10
CA ARG A 305 27.58 -3.03 1.77
C ARG A 305 27.02 -1.60 1.65
N LEU A 306 25.78 -1.44 1.17
CA LEU A 306 25.11 -0.15 1.18
C LEU A 306 24.86 0.34 2.60
N LEU A 307 24.44 -0.56 3.49
CA LEU A 307 24.22 -0.22 4.89
C LEU A 307 25.51 0.24 5.59
N GLU A 308 26.67 -0.36 5.27
CA GLU A 308 27.99 0.10 5.74
C GLU A 308 28.29 1.55 5.31
N LYS A 309 27.76 1.97 4.16
CA LYS A 309 27.84 3.35 3.67
C LYS A 309 26.73 4.28 4.23
N GLY A 310 25.90 3.78 5.15
CA GLY A 310 24.78 4.51 5.73
C GLY A 310 23.55 4.64 4.82
N ILE A 311 23.41 3.74 3.84
CA ILE A 311 22.29 3.67 2.90
C ILE A 311 21.54 2.36 3.14
N ARG A 312 20.24 2.42 3.45
CA ARG A 312 19.39 1.24 3.60
C ARG A 312 18.54 1.02 2.36
N MET A 313 18.58 -0.19 1.80
CA MET A 313 17.76 -0.62 0.68
C MET A 313 17.32 -2.07 0.87
N GLY A 314 16.16 -2.47 0.35
CA GLY A 314 15.62 -3.81 0.54
C GLY A 314 16.22 -4.84 -0.42
N ALA A 315 16.64 -6.00 0.09
CA ALA A 315 16.84 -7.21 -0.70
C ALA A 315 15.56 -8.07 -0.58
N ILE A 316 14.88 -8.31 -1.67
CA ILE A 316 13.62 -9.08 -1.67
C ILE A 316 13.90 -10.58 -1.68
N ASN A 317 14.94 -10.98 -2.41
CA ASN A 317 15.48 -12.34 -2.47
C ASN A 317 16.96 -12.26 -2.86
N GLU A 318 17.56 -13.40 -3.25
CA GLU A 318 18.97 -13.47 -3.63
C GLU A 318 19.37 -12.57 -4.81
N ARG A 319 18.40 -12.21 -5.69
CA ARG A 319 18.69 -11.55 -6.96
C ARG A 319 17.93 -10.25 -7.18
N ARG A 320 16.89 -9.99 -6.41
CA ARG A 320 16.01 -8.83 -6.62
C ARG A 320 16.11 -7.84 -5.47
N MET A 321 16.42 -6.60 -5.79
CA MET A 321 16.45 -5.47 -4.87
C MET A 321 15.22 -4.58 -5.03
N ARG A 322 14.88 -3.84 -3.98
CA ARG A 322 13.82 -2.84 -3.97
C ARG A 322 14.31 -1.56 -3.31
N ALA A 323 14.10 -0.44 -3.98
CA ALA A 323 14.20 0.90 -3.42
C ALA A 323 12.82 1.56 -3.44
N VAL A 324 12.52 2.37 -2.42
CA VAL A 324 11.28 3.12 -2.30
C VAL A 324 11.62 4.57 -2.01
N THR A 325 11.20 5.48 -2.89
CA THR A 325 11.34 6.93 -2.67
C THR A 325 10.17 7.46 -1.87
N HIS A 326 10.42 8.46 -1.06
CA HIS A 326 9.44 9.06 -0.16
C HIS A 326 9.91 10.43 0.34
N LEU A 327 9.08 11.13 1.09
CA LEU A 327 9.25 12.53 1.50
C LEU A 327 10.58 12.86 2.23
N ASP A 328 11.22 11.87 2.87
CA ASP A 328 12.51 12.04 3.57
C ASP A 328 13.73 11.70 2.69
N VAL A 329 13.52 11.49 1.37
CA VAL A 329 14.57 11.14 0.40
C VAL A 329 14.60 12.19 -0.71
N SER A 330 15.69 12.94 -0.78
CA SER A 330 15.91 13.97 -1.78
C SER A 330 16.48 13.41 -3.10
N LYS A 331 16.46 14.23 -4.17
CA LYS A 331 17.13 13.90 -5.44
C LYS A 331 18.63 13.64 -5.25
N SER A 332 19.30 14.39 -4.36
CA SER A 332 20.73 14.16 -4.07
C SER A 332 20.97 12.82 -3.38
N ASP A 333 20.02 12.35 -2.55
CA ASP A 333 20.11 11.06 -1.87
C ASP A 333 19.98 9.90 -2.86
N VAL A 334 19.07 9.96 -3.82
CA VAL A 334 18.92 8.90 -4.84
C VAL A 334 20.13 8.85 -5.79
N ILE A 335 20.74 9.99 -6.10
CA ILE A 335 22.00 10.05 -6.84
C ILE A 335 23.12 9.38 -6.04
N ALA A 336 23.29 9.76 -4.77
CA ALA A 336 24.31 9.17 -3.91
C ALA A 336 24.10 7.65 -3.72
N ALA A 337 22.85 7.18 -3.62
CA ALA A 337 22.54 5.77 -3.54
C ALA A 337 22.92 5.00 -4.83
N SER A 338 22.59 5.54 -6.00
CA SER A 338 22.96 4.92 -7.27
C SER A 338 24.48 4.89 -7.50
N ASP A 339 25.18 5.97 -7.12
CA ASP A 339 26.66 6.01 -7.18
C ASP A 339 27.27 4.94 -6.26
N ALA A 340 26.74 4.77 -5.07
CA ALA A 340 27.19 3.75 -4.14
C ALA A 340 26.99 2.32 -4.66
N ILE A 341 25.85 2.03 -5.31
CA ILE A 341 25.60 0.73 -5.98
C ILE A 341 26.67 0.50 -7.07
N GLN A 342 26.87 1.50 -7.93
CA GLN A 342 27.86 1.39 -9.01
C GLN A 342 29.27 1.16 -8.49
N GLU A 343 29.67 1.86 -7.42
CA GLU A 343 30.99 1.69 -6.77
C GLU A 343 31.15 0.29 -6.20
N ILE A 344 30.12 -0.22 -5.48
CA ILE A 344 30.13 -1.56 -4.86
C ILE A 344 30.34 -2.63 -5.93
N LEU A 345 29.62 -2.53 -7.05
CA LEU A 345 29.70 -3.51 -8.14
C LEU A 345 30.99 -3.42 -8.95
N LYS A 346 31.56 -2.21 -9.13
CA LYS A 346 32.87 -2.03 -9.80
C LYS A 346 34.02 -2.59 -8.97
N ASN A 347 34.05 -2.31 -7.68
CA ASN A 347 35.14 -2.70 -6.81
C ASN A 347 35.18 -4.22 -6.53
N HIS A 348 34.14 -4.96 -6.89
CA HIS A 348 34.13 -6.43 -6.75
C HIS A 348 34.73 -7.13 -7.97
N LYS A 349 34.81 -6.47 -9.13
CA LYS A 349 35.42 -6.98 -10.36
C LYS A 349 36.96 -6.80 -10.42
N ALA A 350 37.55 -6.14 -9.43
CA ALA A 350 39.00 -5.92 -9.31
C ALA A 350 39.62 -6.83 -8.24
#